data_e3020241cbfdb21394c7bbfb69b38fe5
#
_entry.id   e3020241cbfdb21394c7bbfb69b38fe5
#
_cell.length_a   1.000
_cell.length_b   1.000
_cell.length_c   1.000
_cell.angle_alpha   90.00
_cell.angle_beta   90.00
_cell.angle_gamma   90.00
#
_symmetry.space_group_name_H-M   'P 1'
#
loop_
_entity.id
_entity.type
_entity.pdbx_description
1 polymer ?
#
loop_
_entity_poly.entity_id
_entity_poly.type
_entity_poly.pdbx_seq_one_letter_code
_entity_poly.pdbx_strand_id
1 'polypeptide(L)'
;MAKRSELENPLYTNMESKLNEVGPGMCLAKWTQVTLQLQTGHNHSCHHPRTHKINTNEIKRNPSALHNTQYKKLRRREMLTGKRPEECDYCWNVEDNSDRFSDRTFKSQESWSKPHFDEIVNQDWRQDFNPRYVEVAFSNACNFKCSYCAPAFSTTWMQEIEQHGAYPTTDKFNSLEHNRVENKMPIPKRDPNPYVDAFWKWWPDLYRDLHTFRITGGEPLLSKDTWKVLDYIIDEPNPNKKLNLAINSNLGVPDNLIDDMIEKLKRIEDEDRVKELVIFTSVDTWGPQADYIRNGLEFNRFWYNLEKVLSSLDRAVVTIMSTYNALSVPNYTKLIEGVYDLKKTYGSNDRYWQSAVFLDSSYLRFPTHQTVQVLPQVWNKKIYEQAQLADFYSIPSFEKQFYGYSDIEIQKIKRIWDWKVANWDQKEQQVKEQRYNFGKYFQEHDKRRGTDFCKTFPELEKFYRECLEIKL
;
A
#
# COMPACT_ATOMS: atom_id res chain seq x y z
N MET A 1 -0.78 -2.57 -17.35
CA MET A 1 -0.30 -1.25 -17.84
C MET A 1 -0.73 -1.15 -19.29
N ALA A 2 -1.39 -0.07 -19.68
CA ALA A 2 -1.84 0.12 -21.06
C ALA A 2 -0.64 0.33 -21.99
N LYS A 3 -0.73 -0.12 -23.22
CA LYS A 3 0.29 0.10 -24.24
C LYS A 3 0.34 1.58 -24.64
N ARG A 4 1.48 2.10 -25.06
CA ARG A 4 1.59 3.48 -25.58
C ARG A 4 0.57 3.79 -26.68
N SER A 5 0.28 2.79 -27.54
CA SER A 5 -0.73 2.88 -28.59
C SER A 5 -2.18 2.87 -28.10
N GLU A 6 -2.45 2.39 -26.87
CA GLU A 6 -3.78 2.37 -26.25
C GLU A 6 -4.02 3.58 -25.34
N LEU A 7 -2.95 4.25 -24.95
CA LEU A 7 -2.94 5.51 -24.24
C LEU A 7 -2.36 6.60 -25.17
N GLU A 8 -3.04 6.94 -26.23
CA GLU A 8 -2.88 8.26 -26.86
C GLU A 8 -3.34 9.37 -25.89
N ASN A 9 -2.80 9.33 -24.67
CA ASN A 9 -2.98 10.42 -23.73
C ASN A 9 -1.80 11.38 -23.92
N PRO A 10 -1.98 12.50 -24.63
CA PRO A 10 -0.93 13.48 -24.93
C PRO A 10 -0.16 13.92 -23.68
N LEU A 11 -0.81 13.85 -22.51
CA LEU A 11 -0.23 14.26 -21.23
C LEU A 11 0.99 13.41 -20.84
N TYR A 12 0.93 12.08 -21.01
CA TYR A 12 2.03 11.19 -20.64
C TYR A 12 3.15 11.22 -21.69
N THR A 13 2.80 11.29 -22.97
CA THR A 13 3.79 11.45 -24.05
C THR A 13 4.59 12.75 -23.89
N ASN A 14 3.89 13.86 -23.62
CA ASN A 14 4.53 15.16 -23.40
C ASN A 14 5.42 15.14 -22.14
N MET A 15 4.98 14.47 -21.07
CA MET A 15 5.80 14.36 -19.86
C MET A 15 7.05 13.52 -20.11
N GLU A 16 6.93 12.38 -20.78
CA GLU A 16 8.07 11.55 -21.13
C GLU A 16 9.09 12.32 -21.98
N SER A 17 8.63 13.08 -22.98
CA SER A 17 9.49 13.93 -23.83
C SER A 17 10.23 14.96 -22.99
N LYS A 18 9.52 15.69 -22.12
CA LYS A 18 10.15 16.67 -21.19
C LYS A 18 11.21 16.05 -20.28
N LEU A 19 10.93 14.86 -19.73
CA LEU A 19 11.89 14.16 -18.90
C LEU A 19 13.14 13.77 -19.71
N ASN A 20 12.96 13.30 -20.94
CA ASN A 20 14.03 12.85 -21.83
C ASN A 20 14.87 14.02 -22.35
N GLU A 21 14.35 15.24 -22.44
CA GLU A 21 15.14 16.45 -22.73
C GLU A 21 16.23 16.70 -21.65
N VAL A 22 15.93 16.38 -20.37
CA VAL A 22 16.93 16.44 -19.29
C VAL A 22 17.84 15.23 -19.34
N GLY A 23 17.26 14.04 -19.57
CA GLY A 23 17.99 12.78 -19.72
C GLY A 23 17.13 11.55 -19.51
N PRO A 24 17.57 10.39 -20.04
CA PRO A 24 16.79 9.15 -20.00
C PRO A 24 16.58 8.59 -18.59
N GLY A 25 17.27 9.11 -17.58
CA GLY A 25 17.12 8.73 -16.18
C GLY A 25 16.28 9.71 -15.36
N MET A 26 15.82 10.83 -15.93
CA MET A 26 15.11 11.87 -15.17
C MET A 26 13.76 11.41 -14.65
N CYS A 27 13.49 11.67 -13.36
CA CYS A 27 12.23 11.34 -12.67
C CYS A 27 11.99 12.31 -11.53
N LEU A 28 10.89 13.05 -11.57
CA LEU A 28 10.55 14.06 -10.55
C LEU A 28 10.27 13.43 -9.17
N ALA A 29 9.79 12.18 -9.12
CA ALA A 29 9.50 11.50 -7.85
C ALA A 29 10.73 11.36 -6.94
N LYS A 30 11.97 11.47 -7.49
CA LYS A 30 13.19 11.47 -6.69
C LYS A 30 13.29 12.68 -5.77
N TRP A 31 12.65 13.78 -6.09
CA TRP A 31 12.55 15.01 -5.28
C TRP A 31 11.22 15.11 -4.56
N THR A 32 10.12 14.82 -5.26
CA THR A 32 8.78 15.16 -4.85
C THR A 32 8.08 14.09 -4.00
N GLN A 33 8.62 12.87 -3.94
CA GLN A 33 8.01 11.74 -3.20
C GLN A 33 8.99 11.06 -2.25
N VAL A 34 8.47 10.64 -1.10
CA VAL A 34 9.19 9.76 -0.16
C VAL A 34 8.24 8.89 0.65
N THR A 35 8.64 7.63 0.84
CA THR A 35 8.10 6.76 1.90
C THR A 35 9.14 6.64 3.00
N LEU A 36 8.75 6.99 4.22
CA LEU A 36 9.56 6.98 5.42
C LEU A 36 9.17 5.79 6.30
N GLN A 37 10.06 4.85 6.48
CA GLN A 37 9.91 3.72 7.41
C GLN A 37 10.68 4.05 8.69
N LEU A 38 10.12 4.93 9.53
CA LEU A 38 10.80 5.46 10.71
C LEU A 38 11.04 4.40 11.79
N GLN A 39 10.21 3.35 11.83
CA GLN A 39 10.38 2.22 12.75
C GLN A 39 11.67 1.44 12.49
N THR A 40 12.19 1.48 11.26
CA THR A 40 13.44 0.81 10.89
C THR A 40 14.51 1.79 10.42
N GLY A 41 14.18 3.08 10.28
CA GLY A 41 15.09 4.13 9.80
C GLY A 41 15.47 3.98 8.32
N HIS A 42 14.51 3.60 7.47
CA HIS A 42 14.70 3.48 6.04
C HIS A 42 13.81 4.44 5.26
N ASN A 43 14.20 4.76 4.04
CA ASN A 43 13.35 5.46 3.10
C ASN A 43 13.51 4.93 1.66
N HIS A 44 12.58 5.31 0.79
CA HIS A 44 12.68 5.21 -0.67
C HIS A 44 11.84 6.30 -1.33
N SER A 45 12.12 6.62 -2.62
CA SER A 45 11.43 7.72 -3.31
C SER A 45 10.06 7.34 -3.86
N CYS A 46 9.93 6.14 -4.39
CA CYS A 46 8.66 5.55 -4.85
C CYS A 46 8.65 4.09 -4.41
N HIS A 47 7.65 3.31 -4.83
CA HIS A 47 7.48 1.93 -4.33
C HIS A 47 8.41 0.89 -4.99
N HIS A 48 9.22 1.26 -5.99
CA HIS A 48 10.06 0.33 -6.75
C HIS A 48 11.49 0.22 -6.23
N PRO A 49 12.21 1.30 -5.92
CA PRO A 49 13.58 1.21 -5.41
C PRO A 49 13.62 0.46 -4.08
N ARG A 50 14.67 -0.31 -3.88
CA ARG A 50 14.96 -0.87 -2.57
C ARG A 50 15.10 0.26 -1.55
N THR A 51 14.62 0.01 -0.33
CA THR A 51 14.81 0.95 0.77
C THR A 51 16.29 1.08 1.12
N HIS A 52 16.75 2.27 1.45
CA HIS A 52 18.09 2.48 2.00
C HIS A 52 18.03 2.99 3.44
N LYS A 53 19.02 2.61 4.24
CA LYS A 53 19.15 3.04 5.63
C LYS A 53 19.53 4.51 5.69
N ILE A 54 18.80 5.28 6.47
CA ILE A 54 19.09 6.69 6.71
C ILE A 54 20.24 6.80 7.72
N ASN A 55 21.26 7.58 7.38
CA ASN A 55 22.38 7.79 8.28
C ASN A 55 21.98 8.74 9.45
N THR A 56 22.11 8.27 10.66
CA THR A 56 21.76 9.05 11.86
C THR A 56 22.61 10.32 12.04
N ASN A 57 23.85 10.34 11.52
CA ASN A 57 24.67 11.55 11.57
C ASN A 57 24.17 12.63 10.60
N GLU A 58 23.54 12.25 9.50
CA GLU A 58 22.91 13.21 8.58
C GLU A 58 21.72 13.88 9.24
N ILE A 59 20.78 13.10 9.82
CA ILE A 59 19.58 13.65 10.46
C ILE A 59 19.87 14.46 11.73
N LYS A 60 20.96 14.18 12.44
CA LYS A 60 21.42 15.01 13.58
C LYS A 60 21.82 16.41 13.13
N ARG A 61 22.40 16.55 11.94
CA ARG A 61 22.84 17.83 11.37
C ARG A 61 21.70 18.56 10.68
N ASN A 62 20.88 17.80 9.97
CA ASN A 62 19.78 18.30 9.15
C ASN A 62 18.61 17.32 9.22
N PRO A 63 17.51 17.64 9.93
CA PRO A 63 16.35 16.76 10.04
C PRO A 63 15.71 16.41 8.71
N SER A 64 15.76 17.30 7.70
CA SER A 64 15.25 17.03 6.35
C SER A 64 16.01 15.91 5.60
N ALA A 65 17.17 15.49 6.14
CA ALA A 65 17.92 14.34 5.62
C ALA A 65 17.16 13.00 5.81
N LEU A 66 16.00 12.98 6.47
CA LEU A 66 15.05 11.86 6.33
C LEU A 66 14.65 11.61 4.87
N HIS A 67 14.56 12.67 4.06
CA HIS A 67 14.32 12.61 2.63
C HIS A 67 15.57 12.96 1.82
N ASN A 68 16.32 13.97 2.25
CA ASN A 68 17.46 14.55 1.54
C ASN A 68 18.79 13.90 1.95
N THR A 69 18.82 12.55 2.04
CA THR A 69 20.06 11.81 2.32
C THR A 69 21.11 12.07 1.27
N GLN A 70 22.40 12.00 1.64
CA GLN A 70 23.50 12.09 0.69
C GLN A 70 23.38 11.02 -0.42
N TYR A 71 22.94 9.81 -0.05
CA TYR A 71 22.64 8.75 -1.02
C TYR A 71 21.65 9.22 -2.08
N LYS A 72 20.50 9.78 -1.66
CA LYS A 72 19.44 10.22 -2.58
C LYS A 72 19.89 11.42 -3.43
N LYS A 73 20.65 12.35 -2.84
CA LYS A 73 21.26 13.48 -3.58
C LYS A 73 22.20 13.02 -4.70
N LEU A 74 22.98 11.96 -4.48
CA LEU A 74 23.82 11.37 -5.53
C LEU A 74 22.96 10.77 -6.66
N ARG A 75 21.83 10.12 -6.35
CA ARG A 75 20.90 9.63 -7.38
C ARG A 75 20.25 10.77 -8.17
N ARG A 76 19.91 11.90 -7.51
CA ARG A 76 19.44 13.13 -8.18
C ARG A 76 20.51 13.68 -9.15
N ARG A 77 21.78 13.71 -8.72
CA ARG A 77 22.88 14.10 -9.59
C ARG A 77 22.97 13.22 -10.84
N GLU A 78 22.88 11.90 -10.67
CA GLU A 78 22.88 10.97 -11.81
C GLU A 78 21.76 11.29 -12.80
N MET A 79 20.55 11.51 -12.32
CA MET A 79 19.40 11.87 -13.16
C MET A 79 19.61 13.18 -13.92
N LEU A 80 20.07 14.24 -13.25
CA LEU A 80 20.35 15.54 -13.87
C LEU A 80 21.55 15.52 -14.84
N THR A 81 22.42 14.50 -14.77
CA THR A 81 23.55 14.31 -15.70
C THR A 81 23.26 13.26 -16.77
N GLY A 82 22.00 12.90 -16.99
CA GLY A 82 21.56 11.98 -18.04
C GLY A 82 21.81 10.49 -17.74
N LYS A 83 22.14 10.12 -16.49
CA LYS A 83 22.34 8.72 -16.10
C LYS A 83 21.08 8.10 -15.55
N ARG A 84 20.91 6.81 -15.76
CA ARG A 84 19.85 5.98 -15.16
C ARG A 84 20.35 5.40 -13.84
N PRO A 85 19.86 5.83 -12.65
CA PRO A 85 20.23 5.21 -11.38
C PRO A 85 19.84 3.73 -11.35
N GLU A 86 20.74 2.89 -10.88
CA GLU A 86 20.53 1.43 -10.80
C GLU A 86 19.32 1.06 -9.96
N GLU A 87 19.10 1.76 -8.85
CA GLU A 87 17.95 1.51 -7.95
C GLU A 87 16.57 1.68 -8.62
N CYS A 88 16.50 2.30 -9.79
CA CYS A 88 15.28 2.53 -10.57
C CYS A 88 15.12 1.54 -11.73
N ASP A 89 15.79 0.38 -11.65
CA ASP A 89 15.82 -0.68 -12.67
C ASP A 89 14.42 -1.13 -13.13
N TYR A 90 13.45 -1.12 -12.23
CA TYR A 90 12.05 -1.43 -12.58
C TYR A 90 11.54 -0.55 -13.75
N CYS A 91 11.74 0.76 -13.68
CA CYS A 91 11.29 1.67 -14.74
C CYS A 91 12.09 1.43 -16.02
N TRP A 92 13.40 1.24 -15.89
CA TRP A 92 14.28 0.97 -17.04
C TRP A 92 13.90 -0.33 -17.75
N ASN A 93 13.61 -1.39 -16.99
CA ASN A 93 13.15 -2.66 -17.56
C ASN A 93 11.82 -2.53 -18.30
N VAL A 94 10.89 -1.71 -17.77
CA VAL A 94 9.61 -1.45 -18.47
C VAL A 94 9.85 -0.71 -19.79
N GLU A 95 10.67 0.34 -19.78
CA GLU A 95 10.93 1.19 -20.93
C GLU A 95 11.75 0.48 -22.02
N ASP A 96 12.71 -0.35 -21.62
CA ASP A 96 13.62 -1.05 -22.54
C ASP A 96 12.98 -2.31 -23.15
N ASN A 97 12.01 -2.93 -22.47
CA ASN A 97 11.42 -4.22 -22.89
C ASN A 97 9.93 -4.16 -23.23
N SER A 98 9.33 -2.98 -23.29
CA SER A 98 7.90 -2.85 -23.63
C SER A 98 7.54 -1.47 -24.20
N ASP A 99 6.43 -1.40 -24.92
CA ASP A 99 5.79 -0.15 -25.38
C ASP A 99 4.91 0.51 -24.31
N ARG A 100 5.32 0.45 -23.04
CA ARG A 100 4.52 0.99 -21.94
C ARG A 100 5.22 2.18 -21.31
N PHE A 101 4.44 3.14 -20.83
CA PHE A 101 4.99 4.15 -19.93
C PHE A 101 5.37 3.49 -18.60
N SER A 102 6.53 3.84 -18.07
CA SER A 102 6.96 3.44 -16.73
C SER A 102 6.37 4.35 -15.66
N ASP A 103 6.49 3.94 -14.39
CA ASP A 103 6.07 4.78 -13.26
C ASP A 103 6.82 6.11 -13.19
N ARG A 104 7.99 6.22 -13.82
CA ARG A 104 8.73 7.48 -13.97
C ARG A 104 7.85 8.56 -14.63
N THR A 105 7.18 8.20 -15.71
CA THR A 105 6.28 9.11 -16.45
C THR A 105 5.01 9.40 -15.65
N PHE A 106 4.35 8.36 -15.12
CA PHE A 106 3.13 8.53 -14.33
C PHE A 106 3.37 9.41 -13.09
N LYS A 107 4.39 9.10 -12.29
CA LYS A 107 4.70 9.85 -11.06
C LYS A 107 5.16 11.29 -11.33
N SER A 108 5.83 11.53 -12.45
CA SER A 108 6.23 12.88 -12.83
C SER A 108 5.06 13.72 -13.36
N GLN A 109 4.01 13.10 -13.90
CA GLN A 109 2.81 13.78 -14.39
C GLN A 109 1.81 14.12 -13.26
N GLU A 110 1.94 13.51 -12.08
CA GLU A 110 1.05 13.75 -10.95
C GLU A 110 0.98 15.24 -10.55
N SER A 111 -0.17 15.67 -10.02
CA SER A 111 -0.43 17.06 -9.64
C SER A 111 0.51 17.60 -8.56
N TRP A 112 1.03 16.73 -7.73
CA TRP A 112 2.03 17.05 -6.70
C TRP A 112 3.47 17.06 -7.21
N SER A 113 3.73 16.67 -8.45
CA SER A 113 5.06 16.49 -9.02
C SER A 113 5.33 17.44 -10.18
N LYS A 114 4.48 17.40 -11.21
CA LYS A 114 4.63 18.16 -12.44
C LYS A 114 4.90 19.67 -12.26
N PRO A 115 4.20 20.40 -11.36
CA PRO A 115 4.42 21.83 -11.18
C PRO A 115 5.85 22.22 -10.77
N HIS A 116 6.63 21.27 -10.25
CA HIS A 116 7.99 21.47 -9.75
C HIS A 116 9.07 21.11 -10.76
N PHE A 117 8.71 20.83 -12.02
CA PHE A 117 9.67 20.40 -13.06
C PHE A 117 10.81 21.43 -13.24
N ASP A 118 10.46 22.68 -13.52
CA ASP A 118 11.45 23.72 -13.83
C ASP A 118 12.31 24.06 -12.58
N GLU A 119 11.73 24.08 -11.40
CA GLU A 119 12.44 24.26 -10.14
C GLU A 119 13.49 23.15 -9.96
N ILE A 120 13.09 21.88 -10.15
CA ILE A 120 13.96 20.71 -9.94
C ILE A 120 15.10 20.65 -10.94
N VAL A 121 14.83 20.96 -12.20
CA VAL A 121 15.85 20.88 -13.27
C VAL A 121 16.90 21.98 -13.14
N ASN A 122 16.52 23.15 -12.64
CA ASN A 122 17.40 24.31 -12.53
C ASN A 122 18.11 24.43 -11.16
N GLN A 123 17.76 23.62 -10.16
CA GLN A 123 18.42 23.67 -8.86
C GLN A 123 19.68 22.81 -8.78
N ASP A 124 20.61 23.18 -7.89
CA ASP A 124 21.75 22.30 -7.57
C ASP A 124 21.24 21.02 -6.89
N TRP A 125 21.69 19.86 -7.37
CA TRP A 125 21.33 18.56 -6.83
C TRP A 125 21.66 18.38 -5.33
N ARG A 126 22.55 19.20 -4.76
CA ARG A 126 22.92 19.21 -3.35
C ARG A 126 21.86 19.89 -2.48
N GLN A 127 21.05 20.75 -3.07
CA GLN A 127 20.02 21.47 -2.31
C GLN A 127 18.98 20.50 -1.75
N ASP A 128 18.45 20.85 -0.59
CA ASP A 128 17.33 20.15 -0.02
C ASP A 128 16.05 20.52 -0.78
N PHE A 129 15.17 19.56 -0.89
CA PHE A 129 13.85 19.74 -1.47
C PHE A 129 12.83 19.11 -0.53
N ASN A 130 11.79 19.82 -0.13
CA ASN A 130 10.70 19.27 0.64
C ASN A 130 9.80 18.45 -0.30
N PRO A 131 9.59 17.16 -0.02
CA PRO A 131 8.71 16.33 -0.82
C PRO A 131 7.27 16.85 -0.73
N ARG A 132 6.51 16.66 -1.79
CA ARG A 132 5.09 17.02 -1.88
C ARG A 132 4.17 15.87 -1.54
N TYR A 133 4.66 14.64 -1.71
CA TYR A 133 4.00 13.40 -1.32
C TYR A 133 4.86 12.66 -0.30
N VAL A 134 4.32 12.49 0.89
CA VAL A 134 4.99 11.73 1.97
C VAL A 134 4.09 10.62 2.46
N GLU A 135 4.63 9.41 2.49
CA GLU A 135 4.06 8.28 3.20
C GLU A 135 4.95 7.97 4.40
N VAL A 136 4.38 7.83 5.59
CA VAL A 136 5.15 7.63 6.82
C VAL A 136 4.62 6.44 7.62
N ALA A 137 5.55 5.57 8.05
CA ALA A 137 5.34 4.55 9.06
C ALA A 137 6.13 4.93 10.33
N PHE A 138 5.43 5.38 11.37
CA PHE A 138 6.05 5.77 12.63
C PHE A 138 6.46 4.58 13.49
N SER A 139 5.67 3.50 13.42
CA SER A 139 5.79 2.34 14.29
C SER A 139 5.39 1.07 13.56
N ASN A 140 5.91 -0.07 14.03
CA ASN A 140 5.44 -1.40 13.64
C ASN A 140 4.38 -1.96 14.61
N ALA A 141 3.87 -1.17 15.56
CA ALA A 141 2.78 -1.60 16.43
C ALA A 141 1.58 -2.02 15.59
N CYS A 142 1.15 -3.26 15.73
CA CYS A 142 0.01 -3.81 15.02
C CYS A 142 -0.63 -4.93 15.84
N ASN A 143 -1.95 -4.93 15.91
CA ASN A 143 -2.73 -5.96 16.58
C ASN A 143 -3.06 -7.16 15.67
N PHE A 144 -2.72 -7.10 14.37
CA PHE A 144 -2.97 -8.17 13.40
C PHE A 144 -1.70 -8.92 12.99
N LYS A 145 -1.88 -10.19 12.60
CA LYS A 145 -0.89 -11.07 12.00
C LYS A 145 -1.37 -11.55 10.63
N CYS A 146 -1.57 -10.64 9.69
CA CYS A 146 -2.00 -11.02 8.33
C CYS A 146 -1.01 -12.02 7.72
N SER A 147 -1.52 -13.07 7.06
CA SER A 147 -0.73 -14.23 6.63
C SER A 147 0.48 -13.89 5.74
N TYR A 148 0.37 -12.82 4.96
CA TYR A 148 1.40 -12.35 4.03
C TYR A 148 2.25 -11.18 4.60
N CYS A 149 2.03 -10.78 5.86
CA CYS A 149 2.80 -9.71 6.51
C CYS A 149 4.12 -10.26 7.10
N ALA A 150 4.94 -9.39 7.65
CA ALA A 150 6.26 -9.73 8.18
C ALA A 150 6.54 -9.05 9.54
N PRO A 151 7.47 -9.59 10.34
CA PRO A 151 7.85 -9.04 11.65
C PRO A 151 8.29 -7.59 11.64
N ALA A 152 8.89 -7.11 10.55
CA ALA A 152 9.31 -5.70 10.40
C ALA A 152 8.14 -4.70 10.45
N PHE A 153 6.91 -5.17 10.14
CA PHE A 153 5.71 -4.35 10.03
C PHE A 153 4.63 -4.68 11.07
N SER A 154 4.84 -5.70 11.91
CA SER A 154 3.86 -6.08 12.93
C SER A 154 4.52 -6.61 14.18
N THR A 155 4.21 -5.99 15.33
CA THR A 155 4.69 -6.45 16.65
C THR A 155 4.15 -7.81 17.03
N THR A 156 2.90 -8.12 16.67
CA THR A 156 2.31 -9.44 16.94
C THR A 156 2.93 -10.53 16.07
N TRP A 157 3.33 -10.22 14.83
CA TRP A 157 4.15 -11.10 14.01
C TRP A 157 5.52 -11.35 14.62
N MET A 158 6.17 -10.28 15.10
CA MET A 158 7.49 -10.39 15.74
C MET A 158 7.43 -11.32 16.96
N GLN A 159 6.45 -11.13 17.83
CA GLN A 159 6.22 -11.98 19.00
C GLN A 159 6.00 -13.45 18.61
N GLU A 160 5.21 -13.73 17.56
CA GLU A 160 4.99 -15.10 17.10
C GLU A 160 6.28 -15.75 16.59
N ILE A 161 7.11 -15.02 15.84
CA ILE A 161 8.38 -15.55 15.34
C ILE A 161 9.43 -15.68 16.46
N GLU A 162 9.44 -14.80 17.44
CA GLU A 162 10.29 -14.94 18.63
C GLU A 162 9.93 -16.19 19.45
N GLN A 163 8.63 -16.48 19.56
CA GLN A 163 8.12 -17.62 20.33
C GLN A 163 8.29 -18.95 19.60
N HIS A 164 8.06 -19.00 18.30
CA HIS A 164 7.96 -20.26 17.54
C HIS A 164 9.04 -20.44 16.46
N GLY A 165 9.87 -19.42 16.22
CA GLY A 165 10.81 -19.41 15.10
C GLY A 165 10.16 -19.12 13.75
N ALA A 166 10.97 -19.11 12.68
CA ALA A 166 10.49 -18.90 11.32
C ALA A 166 9.55 -20.03 10.87
N TYR A 167 8.67 -19.73 9.92
CA TYR A 167 7.83 -20.75 9.29
C TYR A 167 8.67 -21.74 8.48
N PRO A 168 8.25 -23.01 8.37
CA PRO A 168 9.02 -24.09 7.72
C PRO A 168 8.92 -24.02 6.19
N THR A 169 9.04 -22.84 5.62
CA THR A 169 9.06 -22.57 4.19
C THR A 169 10.50 -22.46 3.68
N THR A 170 10.72 -22.68 2.39
CA THR A 170 12.03 -22.47 1.77
C THR A 170 12.40 -20.98 1.73
N ASP A 171 11.40 -20.11 1.64
CA ASP A 171 11.57 -18.67 1.72
C ASP A 171 11.71 -18.20 3.18
N LYS A 172 12.68 -17.35 3.44
CA LYS A 172 13.04 -16.88 4.78
C LYS A 172 12.53 -15.47 5.12
N PHE A 173 11.61 -14.91 4.33
CA PHE A 173 11.19 -13.51 4.46
C PHE A 173 10.66 -13.12 5.85
N ASN A 174 10.03 -14.04 6.57
CA ASN A 174 9.48 -13.83 7.91
C ASN A 174 10.46 -14.24 9.04
N SER A 175 11.71 -14.55 8.72
CA SER A 175 12.77 -14.86 9.67
C SER A 175 13.35 -13.58 10.29
N LEU A 176 13.56 -13.55 11.61
CA LEU A 176 14.27 -12.45 12.27
C LEU A 176 15.73 -12.35 11.83
N GLU A 177 16.34 -13.46 11.48
CA GLU A 177 17.69 -13.48 10.91
C GLU A 177 17.73 -12.74 9.57
N HIS A 178 16.78 -13.00 8.69
CA HIS A 178 16.64 -12.25 7.43
C HIS A 178 16.49 -10.74 7.69
N ASN A 179 15.63 -10.35 8.64
CA ASN A 179 15.46 -8.94 8.99
C ASN A 179 16.73 -8.29 9.56
N ARG A 180 17.57 -9.04 10.32
CA ARG A 180 18.86 -8.56 10.81
C ARG A 180 19.87 -8.35 9.68
N VAL A 181 19.97 -9.29 8.76
CA VAL A 181 20.85 -9.20 7.58
C VAL A 181 20.48 -8.01 6.71
N GLU A 182 19.20 -7.78 6.50
CA GLU A 182 18.65 -6.65 5.72
C GLU A 182 18.64 -5.32 6.49
N ASN A 183 19.12 -5.28 7.74
CA ASN A 183 19.03 -4.10 8.63
C ASN A 183 17.60 -3.57 8.83
N LYS A 184 16.59 -4.42 8.71
CA LYS A 184 15.17 -4.08 8.81
C LYS A 184 14.55 -4.44 10.16
N MET A 185 15.37 -4.66 11.20
CA MET A 185 14.85 -4.83 12.55
C MET A 185 14.24 -3.51 13.05
N PRO A 186 13.00 -3.52 13.52
CA PRO A 186 12.39 -2.34 14.12
C PRO A 186 13.11 -1.91 15.38
N ILE A 187 13.17 -0.60 15.60
CA ILE A 187 13.67 -0.04 16.86
C ILE A 187 12.67 -0.38 17.96
N PRO A 188 13.11 -0.99 19.08
CA PRO A 188 12.22 -1.34 20.17
C PRO A 188 11.44 -0.13 20.69
N LYS A 189 10.15 -0.28 20.99
CA LYS A 189 9.29 0.82 21.45
C LYS A 189 9.82 1.55 22.70
N ARG A 190 10.59 0.86 23.54
CA ARG A 190 11.22 1.43 24.76
C ARG A 190 12.44 2.30 24.47
N ASP A 191 13.04 2.17 23.28
CA ASP A 191 14.26 2.86 22.93
C ASP A 191 13.95 4.18 22.21
N PRO A 192 14.77 5.24 22.38
CA PRO A 192 14.64 6.46 21.61
C PRO A 192 14.75 6.21 20.12
N ASN A 193 13.84 6.78 19.33
CA ASN A 193 13.88 6.66 17.90
C ASN A 193 14.35 7.97 17.24
N PRO A 194 15.62 8.06 16.81
CA PRO A 194 16.19 9.29 16.28
C PRO A 194 15.52 9.75 14.98
N TYR A 195 14.88 8.84 14.25
CA TYR A 195 14.19 9.16 13.00
C TYR A 195 12.84 9.84 13.26
N VAL A 196 12.10 9.39 14.27
CA VAL A 196 10.87 10.06 14.73
C VAL A 196 11.19 11.43 15.31
N ASP A 197 12.27 11.56 16.09
CA ASP A 197 12.72 12.85 16.65
C ASP A 197 13.09 13.83 15.53
N ALA A 198 13.79 13.36 14.49
CA ALA A 198 14.14 14.19 13.33
C ALA A 198 12.89 14.56 12.52
N PHE A 199 11.92 13.65 12.39
CA PHE A 199 10.65 13.94 11.72
C PHE A 199 9.92 15.11 12.39
N TRP A 200 9.78 15.11 13.71
CA TRP A 200 9.10 16.17 14.44
C TRP A 200 9.83 17.52 14.40
N LYS A 201 11.16 17.51 14.30
CA LYS A 201 11.95 18.74 14.10
C LYS A 201 11.73 19.32 12.69
N TRP A 202 11.53 18.46 11.70
CA TRP A 202 11.32 18.86 10.31
C TRP A 202 9.84 19.16 10.00
N TRP A 203 8.91 18.59 10.77
CA TRP A 203 7.47 18.62 10.49
C TRP A 203 6.89 20.01 10.21
N PRO A 204 7.17 21.09 10.96
CA PRO A 204 6.60 22.40 10.70
C PRO A 204 6.95 22.97 9.32
N ASP A 205 8.17 22.71 8.83
CA ASP A 205 8.60 23.12 7.49
C ASP A 205 8.03 22.21 6.40
N LEU A 206 8.04 20.91 6.66
CA LEU A 206 7.49 19.91 5.77
C LEU A 206 5.99 20.12 5.53
N TYR A 207 5.22 20.30 6.60
CA TYR A 207 3.75 20.41 6.55
C TYR A 207 3.25 21.51 5.61
N ARG A 208 3.93 22.64 5.57
CA ARG A 208 3.57 23.78 4.69
C ARG A 208 3.65 23.45 3.20
N ASP A 209 4.55 22.55 2.85
CA ASP A 209 4.85 22.18 1.46
C ASP A 209 4.11 20.94 0.98
N LEU A 210 3.44 20.22 1.88
CA LEU A 210 2.77 18.96 1.54
C LEU A 210 1.55 19.17 0.64
N HIS A 211 1.48 18.34 -0.39
CA HIS A 211 0.26 18.11 -1.16
C HIS A 211 -0.47 16.85 -0.65
N THR A 212 0.28 15.79 -0.34
CA THR A 212 -0.27 14.53 0.16
C THR A 212 0.53 14.03 1.35
N PHE A 213 -0.15 13.72 2.44
CA PHE A 213 0.44 13.09 3.60
C PHE A 213 -0.34 11.83 3.97
N ARG A 214 0.33 10.68 3.90
CA ARG A 214 -0.26 9.38 4.16
C ARG A 214 0.41 8.72 5.37
N ILE A 215 -0.38 8.40 6.39
CA ILE A 215 0.10 7.70 7.58
C ILE A 215 -0.15 6.20 7.40
N THR A 216 0.93 5.42 7.47
CA THR A 216 0.94 3.97 7.33
C THR A 216 1.71 3.31 8.48
N GLY A 217 2.11 2.06 8.33
CA GLY A 217 2.94 1.33 9.28
C GLY A 217 2.35 -0.02 9.63
N GLY A 218 2.41 -0.41 10.89
CA GLY A 218 1.66 -1.54 11.41
C GLY A 218 0.17 -1.20 11.44
N GLU A 219 -0.29 -0.65 12.56
CA GLU A 219 -1.60 -0.01 12.70
C GLU A 219 -1.38 1.43 13.20
N PRO A 220 -1.63 2.45 12.37
CA PRO A 220 -1.41 3.84 12.73
C PRO A 220 -2.12 4.30 14.00
N LEU A 221 -3.34 3.84 14.27
CA LEU A 221 -4.10 4.25 15.45
C LEU A 221 -3.48 3.74 16.77
N LEU A 222 -2.54 2.78 16.70
CA LEU A 222 -1.75 2.34 17.87
C LEU A 222 -0.47 3.19 18.09
N SER A 223 -0.21 4.17 17.23
CA SER A 223 0.93 5.06 17.32
C SER A 223 0.54 6.42 17.89
N LYS A 224 1.21 6.85 18.99
CA LYS A 224 1.03 8.21 19.53
C LYS A 224 1.35 9.31 18.52
N ASP A 225 2.24 9.03 17.56
CA ASP A 225 2.67 10.01 16.58
C ASP A 225 1.59 10.28 15.52
N THR A 226 0.70 9.31 15.24
CA THR A 226 -0.50 9.54 14.43
C THR A 226 -1.41 10.57 15.07
N TRP A 227 -1.71 10.40 16.35
CA TRP A 227 -2.55 11.34 17.11
C TRP A 227 -1.94 12.73 17.17
N LYS A 228 -0.62 12.81 17.39
CA LYS A 228 0.11 14.08 17.38
C LYS A 228 0.05 14.80 16.02
N VAL A 229 0.02 14.06 14.89
CA VAL A 229 -0.21 14.65 13.55
C VAL A 229 -1.61 15.25 13.47
N LEU A 230 -2.64 14.51 13.90
CA LEU A 230 -4.02 14.99 13.86
C LEU A 230 -4.20 16.23 14.74
N ASP A 231 -3.67 16.20 15.97
CA ASP A 231 -3.69 17.35 16.86
C ASP A 231 -2.98 18.57 16.26
N TYR A 232 -1.82 18.37 15.64
CA TYR A 232 -1.11 19.45 14.97
C TYR A 232 -1.95 20.07 13.84
N ILE A 233 -2.59 19.25 12.99
CA ILE A 233 -3.45 19.76 11.92
C ILE A 233 -4.65 20.53 12.46
N ILE A 234 -5.23 20.07 13.58
CA ILE A 234 -6.35 20.72 14.24
C ILE A 234 -5.94 22.09 14.85
N ASP A 235 -4.78 22.14 15.47
CA ASP A 235 -4.36 23.30 16.26
C ASP A 235 -3.53 24.32 15.44
N GLU A 236 -3.07 23.97 14.22
CA GLU A 236 -2.25 24.87 13.39
C GLU A 236 -3.05 26.12 12.98
N PRO A 237 -2.61 27.34 13.37
CA PRO A 237 -3.36 28.58 13.03
C PRO A 237 -3.53 28.81 11.53
N ASN A 238 -2.57 28.35 10.73
CA ASN A 238 -2.59 28.49 9.28
C ASN A 238 -2.63 27.11 8.62
N PRO A 239 -3.80 26.44 8.55
CA PRO A 239 -3.91 25.09 8.05
C PRO A 239 -3.52 24.99 6.58
N ASN A 240 -2.90 23.89 6.20
CA ASN A 240 -2.59 23.59 4.82
C ASN A 240 -3.84 23.07 4.07
N LYS A 241 -4.69 23.96 3.63
CA LYS A 241 -5.94 23.65 2.89
C LYS A 241 -5.72 22.99 1.52
N LYS A 242 -4.47 22.78 1.10
CA LYS A 242 -4.13 22.02 -0.13
C LYS A 242 -3.77 20.57 0.18
N LEU A 243 -3.67 20.20 1.47
CA LEU A 243 -3.24 18.89 1.91
C LEU A 243 -4.32 17.83 1.66
N ASN A 244 -3.94 16.76 1.00
CA ASN A 244 -4.69 15.50 0.98
C ASN A 244 -4.15 14.64 2.14
N LEU A 245 -4.94 14.52 3.20
CA LEU A 245 -4.59 13.70 4.38
C LEU A 245 -5.13 12.29 4.20
N ALA A 246 -4.26 11.30 4.39
CA ALA A 246 -4.65 9.90 4.30
C ALA A 246 -4.18 9.10 5.52
N ILE A 247 -5.02 8.22 6.02
CA ILE A 247 -4.70 7.30 7.13
C ILE A 247 -5.02 5.88 6.71
N ASN A 248 -4.04 4.97 6.88
CA ASN A 248 -4.28 3.55 6.72
C ASN A 248 -4.64 2.96 8.09
N SER A 249 -5.83 2.40 8.23
CA SER A 249 -6.21 1.67 9.45
C SER A 249 -6.85 0.34 9.12
N ASN A 250 -6.56 -0.67 9.93
CA ASN A 250 -7.21 -1.96 9.83
C ASN A 250 -8.64 -1.97 10.42
N LEU A 251 -9.09 -0.87 11.02
CA LEU A 251 -10.38 -0.66 11.68
C LEU A 251 -10.76 -1.75 12.73
N GLY A 252 -9.78 -2.54 13.16
CA GLY A 252 -9.94 -3.60 14.17
C GLY A 252 -9.24 -3.29 15.49
N VAL A 253 -8.95 -2.03 15.76
CA VAL A 253 -8.45 -1.53 17.05
C VAL A 253 -9.60 -1.42 18.07
N PRO A 254 -9.33 -1.18 19.37
CA PRO A 254 -10.36 -0.88 20.36
C PRO A 254 -11.29 0.25 19.93
N ASP A 255 -12.59 0.14 20.26
CA ASP A 255 -13.64 1.04 19.77
C ASP A 255 -13.40 2.50 20.12
N ASN A 256 -12.85 2.78 21.32
CA ASN A 256 -12.49 4.14 21.71
C ASN A 256 -11.49 4.80 20.75
N LEU A 257 -10.55 4.03 20.16
CA LEU A 257 -9.61 4.60 19.17
C LEU A 257 -10.29 4.88 17.83
N ILE A 258 -11.34 4.11 17.48
CA ILE A 258 -12.15 4.42 16.30
C ILE A 258 -12.96 5.69 16.56
N ASP A 259 -13.56 5.83 17.76
CA ASP A 259 -14.34 7.00 18.14
C ASP A 259 -13.47 8.26 18.17
N ASP A 260 -12.31 8.20 18.82
CA ASP A 260 -11.34 9.29 18.87
C ASP A 260 -10.87 9.71 17.46
N MET A 261 -10.63 8.72 16.57
CA MET A 261 -10.29 9.00 15.16
C MET A 261 -11.42 9.75 14.46
N ILE A 262 -12.65 9.26 14.56
CA ILE A 262 -13.82 9.88 13.92
C ILE A 262 -14.01 11.30 14.45
N GLU A 263 -13.95 11.52 15.75
CA GLU A 263 -14.08 12.85 16.36
C GLU A 263 -13.07 13.85 15.80
N LYS A 264 -11.78 13.46 15.78
CA LYS A 264 -10.71 14.33 15.24
C LYS A 264 -10.86 14.59 13.75
N LEU A 265 -11.19 13.56 12.98
CA LEU A 265 -11.37 13.71 11.53
C LEU A 265 -12.61 14.53 11.20
N LYS A 266 -13.69 14.37 11.96
CA LYS A 266 -14.89 15.22 11.83
C LYS A 266 -14.55 16.68 12.07
N ARG A 267 -13.78 16.99 13.12
CA ARG A 267 -13.31 18.34 13.39
C ARG A 267 -12.44 18.90 12.25
N ILE A 268 -11.56 18.06 11.67
CA ILE A 268 -10.74 18.45 10.51
C ILE A 268 -11.61 18.79 9.29
N GLU A 269 -12.69 18.02 9.05
CA GLU A 269 -13.66 18.29 7.99
C GLU A 269 -14.46 19.58 8.24
N ASP A 270 -15.07 19.70 9.42
CA ASP A 270 -15.97 20.78 9.76
C ASP A 270 -15.27 22.15 9.78
N GLU A 271 -13.99 22.18 10.21
CA GLU A 271 -13.14 23.37 10.22
C GLU A 271 -12.40 23.61 8.87
N ASP A 272 -12.64 22.80 7.85
CA ASP A 272 -12.01 22.88 6.52
C ASP A 272 -10.47 22.98 6.61
N ARG A 273 -9.85 22.09 7.41
CA ARG A 273 -8.42 22.11 7.73
C ARG A 273 -7.54 21.53 6.62
N VAL A 274 -8.10 20.62 5.81
CA VAL A 274 -7.43 19.94 4.70
C VAL A 274 -8.31 19.95 3.45
N LYS A 275 -7.71 19.73 2.27
CA LYS A 275 -8.43 19.63 1.01
C LYS A 275 -9.25 18.34 0.92
N GLU A 276 -8.61 17.24 1.22
CA GLU A 276 -9.18 15.89 1.13
C GLU A 276 -8.85 15.07 2.36
N LEU A 277 -9.77 14.16 2.70
CA LEU A 277 -9.58 13.18 3.74
C LEU A 277 -9.84 11.79 3.15
N VAL A 278 -8.83 10.91 3.21
CA VAL A 278 -8.93 9.54 2.71
C VAL A 278 -8.59 8.55 3.82
N ILE A 279 -9.48 7.59 4.04
CA ILE A 279 -9.23 6.49 4.96
C ILE A 279 -9.00 5.24 4.12
N PHE A 280 -7.79 4.69 4.20
CA PHE A 280 -7.48 3.39 3.63
C PHE A 280 -7.72 2.33 4.68
N THR A 281 -8.59 1.38 4.38
CA THR A 281 -8.77 0.20 5.22
C THR A 281 -8.50 -1.06 4.40
N SER A 282 -8.45 -2.22 5.05
CA SER A 282 -7.94 -3.41 4.36
C SER A 282 -8.71 -4.67 4.70
N VAL A 283 -9.24 -5.31 3.67
CA VAL A 283 -9.86 -6.64 3.75
C VAL A 283 -9.68 -7.39 2.43
N ASP A 284 -9.38 -8.69 2.49
CA ASP A 284 -8.96 -9.45 1.31
C ASP A 284 -10.04 -10.38 0.74
N THR A 285 -11.10 -10.62 1.51
CA THR A 285 -12.25 -11.46 1.17
C THR A 285 -13.36 -11.23 2.20
N TRP A 286 -14.36 -12.09 2.26
CA TRP A 286 -15.56 -11.93 3.09
C TRP A 286 -15.61 -12.92 4.27
N GLY A 287 -16.10 -12.44 5.42
CA GLY A 287 -16.47 -13.27 6.58
C GLY A 287 -15.28 -14.00 7.23
N PRO A 288 -15.48 -15.22 7.76
CA PRO A 288 -14.44 -15.97 8.49
C PRO A 288 -13.17 -16.22 7.69
N GLN A 289 -13.24 -16.22 6.36
CA GLN A 289 -12.07 -16.33 5.51
C GLN A 289 -11.19 -15.05 5.59
N ALA A 290 -11.80 -13.89 5.77
CA ALA A 290 -11.05 -12.65 6.00
C ALA A 290 -10.35 -12.67 7.36
N ASP A 291 -11.01 -13.18 8.41
CA ASP A 291 -10.44 -13.34 9.75
C ASP A 291 -9.23 -14.27 9.74
N TYR A 292 -9.29 -15.34 8.96
CA TYR A 292 -8.19 -16.29 8.82
C TYR A 292 -6.98 -15.65 8.12
N ILE A 293 -7.18 -14.94 7.01
CA ILE A 293 -6.10 -14.26 6.27
C ILE A 293 -5.46 -13.17 7.12
N ARG A 294 -6.29 -12.41 7.83
CA ARG A 294 -5.87 -11.27 8.66
C ARG A 294 -6.04 -11.57 10.15
N ASN A 295 -5.36 -12.61 10.63
CA ASN A 295 -5.48 -13.04 12.02
C ASN A 295 -5.40 -11.87 13.02
N GLY A 296 -6.45 -11.71 13.79
CA GLY A 296 -6.75 -10.55 14.65
C GLY A 296 -7.91 -9.70 14.13
N LEU A 297 -8.33 -9.87 12.89
CA LEU A 297 -9.56 -9.32 12.34
C LEU A 297 -10.76 -10.08 12.93
N GLU A 298 -11.83 -9.33 13.20
CA GLU A 298 -13.19 -9.82 13.41
C GLU A 298 -14.05 -9.14 12.35
N PHE A 299 -14.45 -9.87 11.32
CA PHE A 299 -15.06 -9.30 10.11
C PHE A 299 -16.31 -8.48 10.38
N ASN A 300 -17.22 -8.95 11.25
CA ASN A 300 -18.46 -8.23 11.53
C ASN A 300 -18.20 -6.89 12.24
N ARG A 301 -17.23 -6.86 13.17
CA ARG A 301 -16.81 -5.64 13.85
C ARG A 301 -16.10 -4.68 12.89
N PHE A 302 -15.24 -5.22 12.03
CA PHE A 302 -14.59 -4.43 10.97
C PHE A 302 -15.63 -3.76 10.07
N TRP A 303 -16.63 -4.51 9.62
CA TRP A 303 -17.68 -3.99 8.74
C TRP A 303 -18.53 -2.93 9.44
N TYR A 304 -18.91 -3.18 10.70
CA TYR A 304 -19.59 -2.18 11.52
C TYR A 304 -18.78 -0.88 11.68
N ASN A 305 -17.47 -0.98 11.96
CA ASN A 305 -16.59 0.18 12.07
C ASN A 305 -16.45 0.92 10.74
N LEU A 306 -16.40 0.20 9.63
CA LEU A 306 -16.38 0.78 8.29
C LEU A 306 -17.64 1.60 8.02
N GLU A 307 -18.83 1.06 8.31
CA GLU A 307 -20.10 1.78 8.17
C GLU A 307 -20.20 2.97 9.13
N LYS A 308 -19.69 2.83 10.35
CA LYS A 308 -19.62 3.93 11.32
C LYS A 308 -18.76 5.09 10.81
N VAL A 309 -17.62 4.81 10.21
CA VAL A 309 -16.77 5.83 9.57
C VAL A 309 -17.51 6.52 8.43
N LEU A 310 -18.13 5.73 7.54
CA LEU A 310 -18.86 6.25 6.37
C LEU A 310 -20.08 7.11 6.73
N SER A 311 -20.78 6.76 7.81
CA SER A 311 -21.95 7.51 8.30
C SER A 311 -21.60 8.75 9.12
N SER A 312 -20.38 8.81 9.67
CA SER A 312 -19.94 9.91 10.55
C SER A 312 -19.20 11.02 9.83
N LEU A 313 -18.56 10.72 8.70
CA LEU A 313 -17.72 11.65 7.95
C LEU A 313 -18.35 11.96 6.58
N ASP A 314 -18.71 13.22 6.37
CA ASP A 314 -19.49 13.62 5.19
C ASP A 314 -18.65 13.75 3.92
N ARG A 315 -17.37 14.13 4.06
CA ARG A 315 -16.45 14.43 2.94
C ARG A 315 -15.36 13.38 2.77
N ALA A 316 -15.10 12.57 3.80
CA ALA A 316 -14.06 11.54 3.74
C ALA A 316 -14.37 10.47 2.70
N VAL A 317 -13.33 9.99 2.04
CA VAL A 317 -13.40 8.85 1.12
C VAL A 317 -12.76 7.65 1.78
N VAL A 318 -13.42 6.51 1.73
CA VAL A 318 -12.87 5.24 2.21
C VAL A 318 -12.40 4.40 1.03
N THR A 319 -11.13 4.02 1.02
CA THR A 319 -10.58 3.07 0.06
C THR A 319 -10.34 1.73 0.75
N ILE A 320 -11.10 0.72 0.35
CA ILE A 320 -10.91 -0.65 0.79
C ILE A 320 -9.78 -1.27 -0.03
N MET A 321 -8.62 -1.46 0.59
CA MET A 321 -7.47 -2.09 -0.02
C MET A 321 -7.56 -3.61 0.13
N SER A 322 -7.63 -4.32 -0.97
CA SER A 322 -7.57 -5.77 -0.98
C SER A 322 -6.23 -6.23 -1.55
N THR A 323 -5.47 -6.94 -0.73
CA THR A 323 -4.29 -7.67 -1.19
C THR A 323 -4.74 -9.04 -1.69
N TYR A 324 -5.27 -9.05 -2.91
CA TYR A 324 -5.86 -10.24 -3.51
C TYR A 324 -4.85 -11.38 -3.62
N ASN A 325 -5.15 -12.50 -2.99
CA ASN A 325 -4.26 -13.65 -2.88
C ASN A 325 -5.02 -14.97 -3.11
N ALA A 326 -4.35 -16.10 -3.01
CA ALA A 326 -4.99 -17.41 -3.27
C ALA A 326 -6.22 -17.68 -2.39
N LEU A 327 -6.21 -17.21 -1.14
CA LEU A 327 -7.31 -17.39 -0.20
C LEU A 327 -8.46 -16.39 -0.41
N SER A 328 -8.24 -15.33 -1.17
CA SER A 328 -9.30 -14.37 -1.52
C SER A 328 -10.31 -14.98 -2.48
N VAL A 329 -9.86 -15.85 -3.40
CA VAL A 329 -10.64 -16.33 -4.54
C VAL A 329 -12.00 -16.92 -4.18
N PRO A 330 -12.14 -17.77 -3.15
CA PRO A 330 -13.44 -18.43 -2.88
C PRO A 330 -14.59 -17.46 -2.64
N ASN A 331 -14.40 -16.42 -1.82
CA ASN A 331 -15.47 -15.53 -1.36
C ASN A 331 -15.31 -14.05 -1.79
N TYR A 332 -14.44 -13.75 -2.73
CA TYR A 332 -14.24 -12.37 -3.21
C TYR A 332 -15.50 -11.79 -3.89
N THR A 333 -16.31 -12.64 -4.50
CA THR A 333 -17.62 -12.26 -5.05
C THR A 333 -18.48 -11.54 -4.01
N LYS A 334 -18.56 -12.08 -2.78
CA LYS A 334 -19.32 -11.47 -1.68
C LYS A 334 -18.73 -10.13 -1.24
N LEU A 335 -17.40 -9.96 -1.32
CA LEU A 335 -16.78 -8.68 -1.03
C LEU A 335 -17.16 -7.63 -2.08
N ILE A 336 -17.17 -8.00 -3.37
CA ILE A 336 -17.64 -7.14 -4.45
C ILE A 336 -19.09 -6.71 -4.22
N GLU A 337 -19.98 -7.65 -3.89
CA GLU A 337 -21.39 -7.37 -3.59
C GLU A 337 -21.55 -6.44 -2.38
N GLY A 338 -20.88 -6.74 -1.27
CA GLY A 338 -20.93 -5.92 -0.05
C GLY A 338 -20.40 -4.51 -0.27
N VAL A 339 -19.30 -4.33 -1.02
CA VAL A 339 -18.79 -3.00 -1.38
C VAL A 339 -19.76 -2.26 -2.30
N TYR A 340 -20.41 -2.95 -3.24
CA TYR A 340 -21.45 -2.34 -4.06
C TYR A 340 -22.63 -1.81 -3.22
N ASP A 341 -23.05 -2.55 -2.20
CA ASP A 341 -24.09 -2.09 -1.28
C ASP A 341 -23.65 -0.86 -0.46
N LEU A 342 -22.39 -0.81 -0.01
CA LEU A 342 -21.85 0.39 0.62
C LEU A 342 -21.84 1.59 -0.34
N LYS A 343 -21.45 1.38 -1.60
CA LYS A 343 -21.47 2.44 -2.63
C LYS A 343 -22.88 2.99 -2.85
N LYS A 344 -23.90 2.13 -2.87
CA LYS A 344 -25.32 2.53 -2.98
C LYS A 344 -25.79 3.32 -1.77
N THR A 345 -25.41 2.87 -0.57
CA THR A 345 -25.87 3.46 0.69
C THR A 345 -25.21 4.81 0.96
N TYR A 346 -23.92 4.93 0.70
CA TYR A 346 -23.12 6.10 1.07
C TYR A 346 -22.65 6.91 -0.14
N GLY A 347 -23.03 6.54 -1.36
CA GLY A 347 -22.74 7.32 -2.57
C GLY A 347 -23.37 8.71 -2.46
N SER A 348 -22.56 9.77 -2.70
CA SER A 348 -22.99 11.16 -2.59
C SER A 348 -22.32 12.01 -3.67
N ASN A 349 -23.06 12.98 -4.21
CA ASN A 349 -22.56 13.94 -5.19
C ASN A 349 -21.64 15.01 -4.57
N ASP A 350 -21.63 15.10 -3.23
CA ASP A 350 -20.94 16.18 -2.51
C ASP A 350 -19.51 15.82 -2.13
N ARG A 351 -19.10 14.56 -2.36
CA ARG A 351 -17.74 14.10 -2.06
C ARG A 351 -16.79 14.43 -3.21
N TYR A 352 -15.54 14.72 -2.88
CA TYR A 352 -14.49 15.09 -3.85
C TYR A 352 -14.36 14.09 -5.01
N TRP A 353 -14.46 12.79 -4.73
CA TRP A 353 -14.36 11.71 -5.72
C TRP A 353 -15.72 11.22 -6.26
N GLN A 354 -16.80 11.90 -5.93
CA GLN A 354 -18.15 11.48 -6.32
C GLN A 354 -18.55 10.06 -5.83
N SER A 355 -17.72 9.43 -5.01
CA SER A 355 -18.00 8.15 -4.36
C SER A 355 -17.39 8.13 -2.96
N ALA A 356 -18.18 7.66 -1.99
CA ALA A 356 -17.71 7.50 -0.62
C ALA A 356 -16.76 6.32 -0.45
N VAL A 357 -16.84 5.31 -1.33
CA VAL A 357 -16.14 4.04 -1.19
C VAL A 357 -15.48 3.62 -2.50
N PHE A 358 -14.22 3.20 -2.42
CA PHE A 358 -13.48 2.57 -3.50
C PHE A 358 -12.97 1.20 -3.09
N LEU A 359 -12.94 0.25 -4.02
CA LEU A 359 -12.28 -1.05 -3.87
C LEU A 359 -10.97 -1.07 -4.66
N ASP A 360 -9.85 -1.03 -3.95
CA ASP A 360 -8.53 -1.17 -4.54
C ASP A 360 -8.07 -2.63 -4.51
N SER A 361 -8.27 -3.36 -5.59
CA SER A 361 -7.87 -4.76 -5.74
C SER A 361 -6.47 -4.87 -6.33
N SER A 362 -5.47 -5.04 -5.47
CA SER A 362 -4.08 -5.27 -5.87
C SER A 362 -3.69 -6.73 -5.63
N TYR A 363 -3.13 -7.43 -6.64
CA TYR A 363 -2.71 -8.81 -6.44
C TYR A 363 -1.42 -8.91 -5.60
N LEU A 364 -1.41 -9.89 -4.69
CA LEU A 364 -0.23 -10.21 -3.88
C LEU A 364 0.91 -10.69 -4.78
N ARG A 365 2.09 -10.08 -4.64
CA ARG A 365 3.32 -10.50 -5.34
C ARG A 365 4.25 -11.33 -4.48
N PHE A 366 4.23 -11.08 -3.18
CA PHE A 366 5.10 -11.72 -2.20
C PHE A 366 4.38 -11.80 -0.83
N PRO A 367 4.46 -12.91 -0.11
CA PRO A 367 5.22 -14.14 -0.43
C PRO A 367 4.60 -14.93 -1.59
N THR A 368 5.45 -15.52 -2.42
CA THR A 368 5.04 -16.16 -3.68
C THR A 368 4.11 -17.36 -3.48
N HIS A 369 4.25 -18.07 -2.38
CA HIS A 369 3.41 -19.21 -2.02
C HIS A 369 1.96 -18.85 -1.64
N GLN A 370 1.62 -17.58 -1.49
CA GLN A 370 0.24 -17.14 -1.22
C GLN A 370 -0.38 -16.41 -2.43
N THR A 371 0.35 -16.27 -3.52
CA THR A 371 -0.17 -15.62 -4.72
C THR A 371 -1.20 -16.50 -5.43
N VAL A 372 -2.08 -15.91 -6.22
CA VAL A 372 -3.05 -16.67 -7.04
C VAL A 372 -2.40 -17.62 -8.03
N GLN A 373 -1.10 -17.45 -8.30
CA GLN A 373 -0.34 -18.30 -9.23
C GLN A 373 -0.22 -19.77 -8.74
N VAL A 374 -0.31 -20.00 -7.42
CA VAL A 374 -0.25 -21.37 -6.87
C VAL A 374 -1.51 -22.19 -7.17
N LEU A 375 -2.65 -21.52 -7.39
CA LEU A 375 -3.92 -22.20 -7.61
C LEU A 375 -3.97 -22.94 -8.95
N PRO A 376 -4.62 -24.10 -9.02
CA PRO A 376 -4.90 -24.78 -10.28
C PRO A 376 -5.69 -23.92 -11.28
N GLN A 377 -5.59 -24.24 -12.57
CA GLN A 377 -6.27 -23.51 -13.65
C GLN A 377 -7.79 -23.49 -13.52
N VAL A 378 -8.38 -24.47 -12.86
CA VAL A 378 -9.83 -24.51 -12.62
C VAL A 378 -10.35 -23.25 -11.93
N TRP A 379 -9.51 -22.53 -11.16
CA TRP A 379 -9.86 -21.29 -10.49
C TRP A 379 -9.85 -20.06 -11.42
N ASN A 380 -9.30 -20.16 -12.63
CA ASN A 380 -9.26 -19.04 -13.58
C ASN A 380 -10.66 -18.53 -13.90
N LYS A 381 -11.62 -19.47 -14.08
CA LYS A 381 -13.03 -19.12 -14.34
C LYS A 381 -13.61 -18.27 -13.21
N LYS A 382 -13.40 -18.67 -11.95
CA LYS A 382 -13.91 -17.94 -10.79
C LYS A 382 -13.36 -16.51 -10.70
N ILE A 383 -12.05 -16.33 -10.98
CA ILE A 383 -11.41 -15.01 -10.98
C ILE A 383 -11.98 -14.14 -12.11
N TYR A 384 -12.22 -14.72 -13.28
CA TYR A 384 -12.83 -14.02 -14.41
C TYR A 384 -14.27 -13.57 -14.11
N GLU A 385 -15.09 -14.46 -13.52
CA GLU A 385 -16.45 -14.15 -13.10
C GLU A 385 -16.52 -12.99 -12.09
N GLN A 386 -15.54 -12.87 -11.21
CA GLN A 386 -15.44 -11.73 -10.28
C GLN A 386 -15.20 -10.42 -11.02
N ALA A 387 -14.37 -10.42 -12.05
CA ALA A 387 -14.17 -9.24 -12.89
C ALA A 387 -15.44 -8.89 -13.70
N GLN A 388 -16.17 -9.89 -14.19
CA GLN A 388 -17.46 -9.69 -14.87
C GLN A 388 -18.52 -9.14 -13.91
N LEU A 389 -18.54 -9.60 -12.64
CA LEU A 389 -19.49 -9.10 -11.65
C LEU A 389 -19.23 -7.62 -11.33
N ALA A 390 -17.98 -7.22 -11.17
CA ALA A 390 -17.63 -5.81 -10.96
C ALA A 390 -18.00 -4.94 -12.17
N ASP A 391 -17.84 -5.48 -13.38
CA ASP A 391 -18.26 -4.83 -14.63
C ASP A 391 -19.79 -4.70 -14.73
N PHE A 392 -20.51 -5.72 -14.30
CA PHE A 392 -21.99 -5.69 -14.20
C PHE A 392 -22.49 -4.62 -13.24
N TYR A 393 -21.78 -4.41 -12.14
CA TYR A 393 -22.06 -3.33 -11.16
C TYR A 393 -21.35 -2.01 -11.52
N SER A 394 -20.96 -1.79 -12.76
CA SER A 394 -20.33 -0.56 -13.21
C SER A 394 -21.28 0.63 -13.14
N ILE A 395 -20.73 1.83 -13.13
CA ILE A 395 -21.49 3.08 -13.24
C ILE A 395 -21.94 3.18 -14.71
N PRO A 396 -23.26 3.23 -15.00
CA PRO A 396 -23.72 3.49 -16.37
C PRO A 396 -23.22 4.85 -16.85
N SER A 397 -22.64 4.92 -18.05
CA SER A 397 -22.01 6.11 -18.64
C SER A 397 -23.00 7.29 -18.87
N PHE A 398 -24.30 7.06 -18.77
CA PHE A 398 -25.38 8.03 -19.02
C PHE A 398 -26.17 8.40 -17.77
N GLU A 399 -25.93 7.75 -16.62
CA GLU A 399 -26.60 8.08 -15.38
C GLU A 399 -25.71 8.91 -14.46
N LYS A 400 -26.29 10.01 -13.93
CA LYS A 400 -25.61 10.85 -12.92
C LYS A 400 -25.64 10.26 -11.51
N GLN A 401 -25.84 8.96 -11.38
CA GLN A 401 -25.85 8.28 -10.08
C GLN A 401 -24.45 7.75 -9.79
N PHE A 402 -23.88 8.17 -8.67
CA PHE A 402 -22.47 7.91 -8.30
C PHE A 402 -22.30 6.65 -7.43
N TYR A 403 -23.08 5.64 -7.67
CA TYR A 403 -22.88 4.32 -7.08
C TYR A 403 -22.54 3.31 -8.18
N GLY A 404 -21.59 2.45 -7.90
CA GLY A 404 -21.10 1.45 -8.85
C GLY A 404 -19.58 1.46 -8.92
N TYR A 405 -19.04 0.46 -9.61
CA TYR A 405 -17.60 0.34 -9.83
C TYR A 405 -17.13 1.25 -10.98
N SER A 406 -16.07 1.99 -10.73
CA SER A 406 -15.38 2.77 -11.76
C SER A 406 -14.53 1.88 -12.67
N ASP A 407 -14.21 2.35 -13.87
CA ASP A 407 -13.33 1.65 -14.82
C ASP A 407 -11.99 1.27 -14.17
N ILE A 408 -11.43 2.14 -13.31
CA ILE A 408 -10.16 1.88 -12.62
C ILE A 408 -10.28 0.67 -11.69
N GLU A 409 -11.35 0.57 -10.91
CA GLU A 409 -11.60 -0.56 -10.00
C GLU A 409 -11.79 -1.86 -10.80
N ILE A 410 -12.59 -1.82 -11.86
CA ILE A 410 -12.83 -2.97 -12.75
C ILE A 410 -11.54 -3.43 -13.40
N GLN A 411 -10.73 -2.51 -13.93
CA GLN A 411 -9.45 -2.83 -14.56
C GLN A 411 -8.43 -3.42 -13.57
N LYS A 412 -8.48 -3.04 -12.29
CA LYS A 412 -7.65 -3.65 -11.26
C LYS A 412 -8.00 -5.12 -11.04
N ILE A 413 -9.29 -5.47 -11.02
CA ILE A 413 -9.74 -6.86 -10.89
C ILE A 413 -9.42 -7.65 -12.18
N LYS A 414 -9.66 -7.08 -13.36
CA LYS A 414 -9.29 -7.70 -14.65
C LYS A 414 -7.79 -8.04 -14.73
N ARG A 415 -6.92 -7.15 -14.24
CA ARG A 415 -5.46 -7.38 -14.19
C ARG A 415 -5.06 -8.57 -13.30
N ILE A 416 -5.85 -8.93 -12.30
CA ILE A 416 -5.58 -10.12 -11.48
C ILE A 416 -5.74 -11.38 -12.35
N TRP A 417 -6.82 -11.45 -13.15
CA TRP A 417 -7.04 -12.54 -14.07
C TRP A 417 -5.96 -12.60 -15.16
N ASP A 418 -5.65 -11.47 -15.79
CA ASP A 418 -4.58 -11.38 -16.78
C ASP A 418 -3.25 -11.91 -16.24
N TRP A 419 -2.90 -11.51 -15.01
CA TRP A 419 -1.67 -11.96 -14.35
C TRP A 419 -1.70 -13.44 -14.02
N LYS A 420 -2.86 -13.97 -13.61
CA LYS A 420 -3.05 -15.39 -13.29
C LYS A 420 -2.89 -16.27 -14.54
N VAL A 421 -3.39 -15.84 -15.70
CA VAL A 421 -3.31 -16.65 -16.94
C VAL A 421 -2.00 -16.42 -17.70
N ALA A 422 -1.29 -15.32 -17.46
CA ALA A 422 -0.03 -15.03 -18.13
C ALA A 422 1.08 -15.98 -17.70
N ASN A 423 1.81 -16.56 -18.65
CA ASN A 423 3.02 -17.37 -18.43
C ASN A 423 2.84 -18.63 -17.58
N TRP A 424 1.64 -19.22 -17.60
CA TRP A 424 1.34 -20.45 -16.86
C TRP A 424 2.26 -21.62 -17.26
N ASP A 425 2.54 -21.79 -18.54
CA ASP A 425 3.22 -22.97 -19.08
C ASP A 425 4.75 -23.00 -18.82
N GLN A 426 5.34 -21.91 -18.36
CA GLN A 426 6.80 -21.78 -18.25
C GLN A 426 7.39 -22.08 -16.86
N LYS A 427 6.57 -22.45 -15.85
CA LYS A 427 7.02 -22.40 -14.44
C LYS A 427 6.64 -23.60 -13.57
N GLU A 428 6.47 -24.79 -14.14
CA GLU A 428 5.98 -25.95 -13.38
C GLU A 428 6.79 -26.25 -12.11
N GLN A 429 8.13 -26.23 -12.18
CA GLN A 429 8.98 -26.49 -11.02
C GLN A 429 8.87 -25.36 -9.95
N GLN A 430 8.80 -24.11 -10.39
CA GLN A 430 8.62 -22.97 -9.47
C GLN A 430 7.26 -23.03 -8.79
N VAL A 431 6.21 -23.41 -9.50
CA VAL A 431 4.87 -23.59 -8.93
C VAL A 431 4.85 -24.75 -7.94
N LYS A 432 5.58 -25.84 -8.20
CA LYS A 432 5.71 -26.98 -7.28
C LYS A 432 6.29 -26.56 -5.93
N GLU A 433 7.39 -25.82 -5.94
CA GLU A 433 7.99 -25.29 -4.70
C GLU A 433 7.04 -24.34 -3.95
N GLN A 434 6.35 -23.45 -4.66
CA GLN A 434 5.38 -22.55 -4.06
C GLN A 434 4.20 -23.29 -3.43
N ARG A 435 3.70 -24.34 -4.05
CA ARG A 435 2.65 -25.22 -3.49
C ARG A 435 3.13 -25.99 -2.26
N TYR A 436 4.37 -26.48 -2.29
CA TYR A 436 4.99 -27.06 -1.09
C TYR A 436 5.01 -26.05 0.06
N ASN A 437 5.49 -24.84 -0.20
CA ASN A 437 5.53 -23.76 0.80
C ASN A 437 4.12 -23.36 1.28
N PHE A 438 3.12 -23.34 0.39
CA PHE A 438 1.72 -23.12 0.75
C PHE A 438 1.24 -24.15 1.77
N GLY A 439 1.42 -25.44 1.49
CA GLY A 439 1.05 -26.52 2.41
C GLY A 439 1.75 -26.40 3.76
N LYS A 440 3.08 -26.23 3.76
CA LYS A 440 3.87 -26.10 5.00
C LYS A 440 3.55 -24.86 5.80
N TYR A 441 3.33 -23.74 5.13
CA TYR A 441 2.98 -22.48 5.77
C TYR A 441 1.64 -22.60 6.50
N PHE A 442 0.57 -23.02 5.81
CA PHE A 442 -0.76 -23.06 6.41
C PHE A 442 -0.93 -24.19 7.43
N GLN A 443 -0.21 -25.30 7.30
CA GLN A 443 -0.13 -26.32 8.35
C GLN A 443 0.45 -25.76 9.66
N GLU A 444 1.54 -25.02 9.57
CA GLU A 444 2.17 -24.39 10.74
C GLU A 444 1.33 -23.20 11.26
N HIS A 445 0.69 -22.44 10.37
CA HIS A 445 -0.25 -21.39 10.73
C HIS A 445 -1.39 -21.90 11.60
N ASP A 446 -2.05 -22.99 11.19
CA ASP A 446 -3.14 -23.59 11.96
C ASP A 446 -2.68 -24.04 13.34
N LYS A 447 -1.53 -24.70 13.40
CA LYS A 447 -0.93 -25.16 14.66
C LYS A 447 -0.65 -24.01 15.63
N ARG A 448 -0.06 -22.90 15.15
CA ARG A 448 0.31 -21.74 15.99
C ARG A 448 -0.89 -20.94 16.45
N ARG A 449 -1.92 -20.86 15.64
CA ARG A 449 -3.07 -19.94 15.81
C ARG A 449 -4.34 -20.65 16.23
N GLY A 450 -4.35 -21.99 16.32
CA GLY A 450 -5.53 -22.78 16.66
C GLY A 450 -6.66 -22.65 15.61
N THR A 451 -6.29 -22.46 14.34
CA THR A 451 -7.22 -22.37 13.22
C THR A 451 -7.31 -23.71 12.47
N ASP A 452 -8.23 -23.81 11.52
CA ASP A 452 -8.43 -24.97 10.66
C ASP A 452 -8.66 -24.53 9.24
N PHE A 453 -7.67 -24.76 8.37
CA PHE A 453 -7.72 -24.38 6.97
C PHE A 453 -8.91 -25.03 6.25
N CYS A 454 -9.09 -26.35 6.40
CA CYS A 454 -10.11 -27.08 5.67
C CYS A 454 -11.54 -26.66 6.09
N LYS A 455 -11.74 -26.34 7.37
CA LYS A 455 -13.00 -25.83 7.87
C LYS A 455 -13.29 -24.40 7.35
N THR A 456 -12.26 -23.58 7.26
CA THR A 456 -12.40 -22.18 6.83
C THR A 456 -12.51 -22.04 5.30
N PHE A 457 -11.79 -22.87 4.56
CA PHE A 457 -11.74 -22.87 3.10
C PHE A 457 -12.10 -24.25 2.53
N PRO A 458 -13.32 -24.76 2.71
CA PRO A 458 -13.72 -26.07 2.20
C PRO A 458 -13.57 -26.16 0.66
N GLU A 459 -13.68 -25.02 -0.05
CA GLU A 459 -13.51 -24.96 -1.49
C GLU A 459 -12.06 -25.23 -1.93
N LEU A 460 -11.09 -24.96 -1.07
CA LEU A 460 -9.66 -25.16 -1.31
C LEU A 460 -9.12 -26.43 -0.64
N GLU A 461 -9.93 -27.22 0.08
CA GLU A 461 -9.47 -28.37 0.83
C GLU A 461 -8.70 -29.37 -0.03
N LYS A 462 -9.24 -29.74 -1.21
CA LYS A 462 -8.58 -30.66 -2.16
C LYS A 462 -7.19 -30.13 -2.54
N PHE A 463 -7.11 -28.88 -2.95
CA PHE A 463 -5.86 -28.25 -3.35
C PHE A 463 -4.86 -28.21 -2.18
N TYR A 464 -5.32 -27.87 -0.98
CA TYR A 464 -4.47 -27.82 0.20
C TYR A 464 -3.89 -29.20 0.54
N ARG A 465 -4.71 -30.27 0.49
CA ARG A 465 -4.26 -31.65 0.72
C ARG A 465 -3.21 -32.08 -0.33
N GLU A 466 -3.42 -31.76 -1.59
CA GLU A 466 -2.43 -31.99 -2.65
C GLU A 466 -1.11 -31.24 -2.36
N CYS A 467 -1.16 -30.03 -1.84
CA CYS A 467 0.04 -29.27 -1.46
C CYS A 467 0.82 -29.93 -0.31
N LEU A 468 0.15 -30.55 0.66
CA LEU A 468 0.79 -31.26 1.78
C LEU A 468 1.54 -32.54 1.35
N GLU A 469 1.13 -33.16 0.25
CA GLU A 469 1.74 -34.39 -0.30
C GLU A 469 3.01 -34.11 -1.10
N ILE A 470 3.25 -32.87 -1.50
CA ILE A 470 4.42 -32.48 -2.32
C ILE A 470 5.72 -32.72 -1.52
N LYS A 471 6.67 -33.38 -2.20
CA LYS A 471 8.06 -33.52 -1.73
C LYS A 471 8.98 -32.76 -2.67
N LEU A 472 9.90 -31.98 -2.09
CA LEU A 472 10.97 -31.27 -2.78
C LEU A 472 12.24 -32.09 -2.81
#